data_43acdabc6b27b7edb91856b60819b809
#
_entry.id   43acdabc6b27b7edb91856b60819b809
#
_cell.length_a   1.000
_cell.length_b   1.000
_cell.length_c   1.000
_cell.angle_alpha   90.00
_cell.angle_beta   90.00
_cell.angle_gamma   90.00
#
_symmetry.space_group_name_H-M   'P 1'
#
loop_
_entity.id
_entity.type
_entity.pdbx_description
1 polymer ?
#
loop_
_entity_poly.entity_id
_entity_poly.type
_entity_poly.pdbx_seq_one_letter_code
_entity_poly.pdbx_strand_id
1 'polypeptide(L)'
;VRSSAASDVYKRQITDGVNWLIEKGIADPAKIAIYGGSYGGYATLQGIVKDPDLYACAVDYVGVSNLFSFLQTIPPYWKPMLDMMYEMVGNPEKDAQMLRENSPALNAERIKTPLLVVQGANDPRVNINESNQMVDALRKRGVHVDYMVKDNEGHGFHNEENRFDFYRTMEKFLGKYLKGIEPEGEIVPEDSRR
;
A
#
# COMPACT_ATOMS: atom_id res chain seq x y z
N VAL A 1 1.32 -21.25 17.62
CA VAL A 1 0.87 -19.86 17.35
C VAL A 1 1.28 -19.53 15.93
N ARG A 2 0.30 -19.45 15.02
CA ARG A 2 0.57 -19.29 13.59
C ARG A 2 1.05 -17.86 13.30
N SER A 3 1.86 -17.68 12.27
CA SER A 3 2.47 -16.41 11.85
C SER A 3 1.46 -15.29 11.52
N SER A 4 0.19 -15.61 11.22
CA SER A 4 -0.89 -14.64 11.10
C SER A 4 -1.04 -13.77 12.36
N ALA A 5 -0.82 -14.35 13.56
CA ALA A 5 -0.84 -13.60 14.81
C ALA A 5 0.34 -12.62 14.90
N ALA A 6 1.54 -13.00 14.43
CA ALA A 6 2.69 -12.10 14.40
C ALA A 6 2.47 -10.93 13.45
N SER A 7 1.96 -11.19 12.24
CA SER A 7 1.60 -10.15 11.27
C SER A 7 0.54 -9.18 11.82
N ASP A 8 -0.45 -9.67 12.56
CA ASP A 8 -1.46 -8.82 13.21
C ASP A 8 -0.88 -8.03 14.39
N VAL A 9 0.08 -8.59 15.13
CA VAL A 9 0.77 -7.88 16.21
C VAL A 9 1.51 -6.67 15.66
N TYR A 10 2.31 -6.81 14.58
CA TYR A 10 3.01 -5.68 13.97
C TYR A 10 2.07 -4.57 13.47
N LYS A 11 0.94 -4.94 12.87
CA LYS A 11 -0.05 -3.97 12.40
C LYS A 11 -0.71 -3.21 13.55
N ARG A 12 -1.01 -3.88 14.67
CA ARG A 12 -1.50 -3.23 15.88
C ARG A 12 -0.45 -2.31 16.49
N GLN A 13 0.82 -2.71 16.50
CA GLN A 13 1.91 -1.87 17.00
C GLN A 13 2.07 -0.56 16.24
N ILE A 14 1.79 -0.52 14.93
CA ILE A 14 1.78 0.73 14.15
C ILE A 14 0.66 1.64 14.67
N THR A 15 -0.56 1.13 14.78
CA THR A 15 -1.72 1.88 15.32
C THR A 15 -1.49 2.31 16.77
N ASP A 16 -0.97 1.43 17.61
CA ASP A 16 -0.66 1.74 19.01
C ASP A 16 0.40 2.84 19.12
N GLY A 17 1.44 2.79 18.26
CA GLY A 17 2.46 3.83 18.19
C GLY A 17 1.90 5.19 17.77
N VAL A 18 0.98 5.21 16.80
CA VAL A 18 0.28 6.44 16.39
C VAL A 18 -0.56 6.98 17.53
N ASN A 19 -1.37 6.15 18.18
CA ASN A 19 -2.21 6.55 19.31
C ASN A 19 -1.37 7.10 20.46
N TRP A 20 -0.24 6.46 20.77
CA TRP A 20 0.68 6.94 21.79
C TRP A 20 1.23 8.34 21.47
N LEU A 21 1.61 8.61 20.21
CA LEU A 21 2.08 9.94 19.78
C LEU A 21 0.99 11.01 19.93
N ILE A 22 -0.26 10.67 19.62
CA ILE A 22 -1.42 11.54 19.80
C ILE A 22 -1.66 11.82 21.29
N GLU A 23 -1.72 10.77 22.11
CA GLU A 23 -1.94 10.87 23.56
C GLU A 23 -0.87 11.71 24.26
N LYS A 24 0.37 11.66 23.77
CA LYS A 24 1.48 12.48 24.28
C LYS A 24 1.49 13.92 23.75
N GLY A 25 0.56 14.28 22.86
CA GLY A 25 0.52 15.61 22.25
C GLY A 25 1.69 15.89 21.30
N ILE A 26 2.38 14.83 20.82
CA ILE A 26 3.51 14.93 19.88
C ILE A 26 2.98 15.05 18.44
N ALA A 27 1.93 14.33 18.10
CA ALA A 27 1.32 14.32 16.78
C ALA A 27 -0.09 14.92 16.82
N ASP A 28 -0.40 15.74 15.82
CA ASP A 28 -1.75 16.22 15.56
C ASP A 28 -2.58 15.08 14.92
N PRO A 29 -3.68 14.64 15.56
CA PRO A 29 -4.49 13.53 15.04
C PRO A 29 -5.08 13.79 13.65
N ALA A 30 -5.23 15.07 13.26
CA ALA A 30 -5.71 15.44 11.93
C ALA A 30 -4.62 15.43 10.84
N LYS A 31 -3.35 15.21 11.20
CA LYS A 31 -2.19 15.38 10.32
C LYS A 31 -1.25 14.17 10.33
N ILE A 32 -1.80 12.97 10.35
CA ILE A 32 -1.04 11.72 10.33
C ILE A 32 -1.15 11.07 8.96
N ALA A 33 -0.01 10.80 8.35
CA ALA A 33 0.08 10.01 7.14
C ALA A 33 0.75 8.66 7.43
N ILE A 34 0.40 7.65 6.64
CA ILE A 34 1.10 6.36 6.63
C ILE A 34 1.76 6.14 5.27
N TYR A 35 3.04 5.75 5.29
CA TYR A 35 3.83 5.45 4.09
C TYR A 35 4.65 4.19 4.29
N GLY A 36 4.71 3.37 3.25
CA GLY A 36 5.57 2.20 3.27
C GLY A 36 5.85 1.63 1.89
N GLY A 37 6.96 0.89 1.79
CA GLY A 37 7.36 0.22 0.57
C GLY A 37 7.34 -1.31 0.73
N SER A 38 6.96 -2.03 -0.33
CA SER A 38 6.92 -3.49 -0.37
C SER A 38 6.02 -4.08 0.72
N TYR A 39 6.55 -4.83 1.69
CA TYR A 39 5.79 -5.24 2.87
C TYR A 39 5.24 -4.04 3.66
N GLY A 40 5.99 -2.93 3.74
CA GLY A 40 5.51 -1.68 4.33
C GLY A 40 4.34 -1.07 3.54
N GLY A 41 4.31 -1.23 2.21
CA GLY A 41 3.17 -0.88 1.36
C GLY A 41 1.93 -1.71 1.70
N TYR A 42 2.08 -3.02 1.83
CA TYR A 42 1.02 -3.89 2.35
C TYR A 42 0.52 -3.45 3.73
N ALA A 43 1.44 -3.13 4.65
CA ALA A 43 1.07 -2.65 5.98
C ALA A 43 0.33 -1.31 5.93
N THR A 44 0.72 -0.41 5.02
CA THR A 44 0.02 0.85 4.73
C THR A 44 -1.41 0.61 4.27
N LEU A 45 -1.59 -0.22 3.23
CA LEU A 45 -2.91 -0.55 2.69
C LEU A 45 -3.79 -1.22 3.75
N GLN A 46 -3.23 -2.13 4.53
CA GLN A 46 -3.95 -2.82 5.60
C GLN A 46 -4.28 -1.87 6.76
N GLY A 47 -3.43 -0.90 7.04
CA GLY A 47 -3.68 0.15 8.03
C GLY A 47 -4.92 0.97 7.69
N ILE A 48 -5.03 1.46 6.46
CA ILE A 48 -6.20 2.25 6.02
C ILE A 48 -7.48 1.42 5.81
N VAL A 49 -7.37 0.08 5.68
CA VAL A 49 -8.53 -0.83 5.73
C VAL A 49 -9.02 -1.02 7.16
N LYS A 50 -8.10 -1.20 8.11
CA LYS A 50 -8.44 -1.48 9.52
C LYS A 50 -8.86 -0.23 10.28
N ASP A 51 -8.14 0.86 10.08
CA ASP A 51 -8.30 2.13 10.78
C ASP A 51 -8.58 3.27 9.78
N PRO A 52 -9.74 3.25 9.08
CA PRO A 52 -10.01 4.14 7.93
C PRO A 52 -10.12 5.62 8.28
N ASP A 53 -10.28 5.95 9.55
CA ASP A 53 -10.42 7.32 10.06
C ASP A 53 -9.15 7.82 10.80
N LEU A 54 -8.10 6.98 10.89
CA LEU A 54 -6.87 7.32 11.63
C LEU A 54 -5.90 8.17 10.83
N TYR A 55 -5.86 7.99 9.51
CA TYR A 55 -4.86 8.61 8.65
C TYR A 55 -5.47 9.66 7.73
N ALA A 56 -4.88 10.85 7.69
CA ALA A 56 -5.26 11.91 6.77
C ALA A 56 -4.99 11.56 5.30
N CYS A 57 -3.92 10.79 5.05
CA CYS A 57 -3.59 10.23 3.73
C CYS A 57 -2.61 9.06 3.85
N ALA A 58 -2.44 8.32 2.76
CA ALA A 58 -1.57 7.16 2.70
C ALA A 58 -0.77 7.11 1.39
N VAL A 59 0.45 6.56 1.45
CA VAL A 59 1.29 6.34 0.28
C VAL A 59 1.74 4.88 0.25
N ASP A 60 1.29 4.15 -0.76
CA ASP A 60 1.69 2.78 -1.03
C ASP A 60 2.76 2.75 -2.13
N TYR A 61 3.93 2.23 -1.82
CA TYR A 61 5.02 2.07 -2.76
C TYR A 61 5.34 0.59 -2.97
N VAL A 62 5.04 0.08 -4.16
CA VAL A 62 5.26 -1.32 -4.60
C VAL A 62 4.72 -2.35 -3.60
N GLY A 63 3.53 -2.08 -3.03
CA GLY A 63 2.92 -2.89 -1.98
C GLY A 63 2.04 -4.01 -2.52
N VAL A 64 1.89 -5.05 -1.70
CA VAL A 64 0.97 -6.16 -1.95
C VAL A 64 -0.44 -5.74 -1.55
N SER A 65 -1.43 -5.98 -2.41
CA SER A 65 -2.84 -5.65 -2.13
C SER A 65 -3.73 -6.88 -1.99
N ASN A 66 -3.33 -8.01 -2.58
CA ASN A 66 -4.10 -9.25 -2.57
C ASN A 66 -3.18 -10.45 -2.35
N LEU A 67 -3.29 -11.09 -1.19
CA LEU A 67 -2.40 -12.18 -0.80
C LEU A 67 -2.55 -13.43 -1.68
N PHE A 68 -3.72 -13.63 -2.33
CA PHE A 68 -3.90 -14.74 -3.26
C PHE A 68 -3.10 -14.52 -4.55
N SER A 69 -3.25 -13.36 -5.19
CA SER A 69 -2.51 -13.06 -6.43
C SER A 69 -1.01 -12.94 -6.17
N PHE A 70 -0.62 -12.38 -5.03
CA PHE A 70 0.78 -12.33 -4.63
C PHE A 70 1.41 -13.73 -4.56
N LEU A 71 0.77 -14.68 -3.86
CA LEU A 71 1.27 -16.06 -3.74
C LEU A 71 1.28 -16.80 -5.09
N GLN A 72 0.38 -16.45 -6.02
CA GLN A 72 0.34 -17.02 -7.37
C GLN A 72 1.44 -16.47 -8.29
N THR A 73 1.88 -15.24 -8.06
CA THR A 73 2.81 -14.52 -8.93
C THR A 73 4.23 -14.40 -8.37
N ILE A 74 4.55 -15.17 -7.31
CA ILE A 74 5.91 -15.19 -6.77
C ILE A 74 6.93 -15.54 -7.86
N PRO A 75 8.10 -14.87 -7.87
CA PRO A 75 9.11 -15.11 -8.88
C PRO A 75 9.66 -16.54 -8.81
N PRO A 76 10.10 -17.12 -9.94
CA PRO A 76 10.57 -18.51 -9.99
C PRO A 76 11.66 -18.86 -8.97
N TYR A 77 12.54 -17.90 -8.65
CA TYR A 77 13.62 -18.09 -7.69
C TYR A 77 13.14 -18.14 -6.21
N TRP A 78 11.86 -17.81 -5.92
CA TRP A 78 11.25 -17.99 -4.61
C TRP A 78 10.48 -19.30 -4.47
N LYS A 79 10.21 -20.01 -5.58
CA LYS A 79 9.47 -21.28 -5.52
C LYS A 79 10.04 -22.32 -4.54
N PRO A 80 11.38 -22.46 -4.36
CA PRO A 80 11.91 -23.37 -3.34
C PRO A 80 11.53 -23.01 -1.90
N MET A 81 11.08 -21.75 -1.66
CA MET A 81 10.65 -21.26 -0.36
C MET A 81 9.12 -21.22 -0.21
N LEU A 82 8.37 -21.83 -1.14
CA LEU A 82 6.90 -21.73 -1.17
C LEU A 82 6.26 -22.27 0.12
N ASP A 83 6.76 -23.38 0.64
CA ASP A 83 6.23 -23.95 1.88
C ASP A 83 6.43 -23.00 3.07
N MET A 84 7.59 -22.36 3.15
CA MET A 84 7.86 -21.32 4.15
C MET A 84 6.92 -20.11 3.96
N MET A 85 6.66 -19.69 2.71
CA MET A 85 5.73 -18.62 2.44
C MET A 85 4.29 -19.00 2.86
N TYR A 86 3.87 -20.23 2.62
CA TYR A 86 2.57 -20.71 3.08
C TYR A 86 2.47 -20.76 4.61
N GLU A 87 3.57 -21.04 5.30
CA GLU A 87 3.61 -20.99 6.76
C GLU A 87 3.56 -19.54 7.29
N MET A 88 4.28 -18.62 6.65
CA MET A 88 4.41 -17.22 7.10
C MET A 88 3.25 -16.33 6.67
N VAL A 89 2.76 -16.49 5.44
CA VAL A 89 1.69 -15.66 4.85
C VAL A 89 0.33 -16.32 5.01
N GLY A 90 0.24 -17.61 4.71
CA GLY A 90 -0.97 -18.44 4.72
C GLY A 90 -1.05 -19.30 3.48
N ASN A 91 -1.69 -20.44 3.61
CA ASN A 91 -1.92 -21.38 2.52
C ASN A 91 -3.27 -21.05 1.84
N PRO A 92 -3.30 -20.80 0.51
CA PRO A 92 -4.54 -20.44 -0.18
C PRO A 92 -5.70 -21.43 -0.05
N GLU A 93 -5.39 -22.73 0.12
CA GLU A 93 -6.39 -23.78 0.29
C GLU A 93 -6.88 -23.91 1.74
N LYS A 94 -5.96 -23.77 2.71
CA LYS A 94 -6.24 -24.01 4.12
C LYS A 94 -6.65 -22.76 4.88
N ASP A 95 -6.12 -21.61 4.48
CA ASP A 95 -6.24 -20.33 5.19
C ASP A 95 -7.00 -19.27 4.34
N ALA A 96 -7.85 -19.72 3.39
CA ALA A 96 -8.51 -18.85 2.41
C ALA A 96 -9.29 -17.69 3.04
N GLN A 97 -10.00 -17.94 4.15
CA GLN A 97 -10.73 -16.88 4.85
C GLN A 97 -9.79 -15.84 5.43
N MET A 98 -8.74 -16.27 6.11
CA MET A 98 -7.73 -15.38 6.69
C MET A 98 -7.03 -14.55 5.61
N LEU A 99 -6.65 -15.16 4.49
CA LEU A 99 -6.06 -14.44 3.36
C LEU A 99 -7.01 -13.41 2.77
N ARG A 100 -8.31 -13.72 2.65
CA ARG A 100 -9.33 -12.78 2.18
C ARG A 100 -9.46 -11.59 3.12
N GLU A 101 -9.59 -11.82 4.42
CA GLU A 101 -9.72 -10.78 5.45
C GLU A 101 -8.49 -9.88 5.54
N ASN A 102 -7.32 -10.38 5.15
CA ASN A 102 -6.06 -9.66 5.15
C ASN A 102 -5.56 -9.23 3.76
N SER A 103 -6.43 -9.24 2.75
CA SER A 103 -6.14 -8.72 1.41
C SER A 103 -6.79 -7.35 1.23
N PRO A 104 -6.02 -6.23 1.25
CA PRO A 104 -6.59 -4.87 1.16
C PRO A 104 -7.50 -4.65 -0.05
N ALA A 105 -7.13 -5.15 -1.23
CA ALA A 105 -7.93 -5.00 -2.44
C ALA A 105 -9.30 -5.69 -2.35
N LEU A 106 -9.41 -6.77 -1.55
CA LEU A 106 -10.67 -7.48 -1.31
C LEU A 106 -11.53 -6.86 -0.20
N ASN A 107 -10.99 -5.86 0.51
CA ASN A 107 -11.64 -5.10 1.59
C ASN A 107 -11.60 -3.59 1.32
N ALA A 108 -11.47 -3.20 0.05
CA ALA A 108 -11.32 -1.81 -0.35
C ALA A 108 -12.57 -0.97 -0.01
N GLU A 109 -13.73 -1.59 0.21
CA GLU A 109 -14.96 -0.92 0.62
C GLU A 109 -14.85 -0.19 1.96
N ARG A 110 -13.86 -0.54 2.78
CA ARG A 110 -13.61 0.10 4.07
C ARG A 110 -12.74 1.34 3.96
N ILE A 111 -12.00 1.51 2.86
CA ILE A 111 -11.05 2.61 2.69
C ILE A 111 -11.79 3.91 2.41
N LYS A 112 -11.46 4.94 3.18
CA LYS A 112 -11.89 6.33 3.01
C LYS A 112 -10.70 7.27 2.78
N THR A 113 -9.54 6.83 3.23
CA THR A 113 -8.29 7.59 3.24
C THR A 113 -7.82 7.88 1.81
N PRO A 114 -7.49 9.13 1.46
CA PRO A 114 -6.82 9.46 0.21
C PRO A 114 -5.53 8.67 0.05
N LEU A 115 -5.31 8.10 -1.13
CA LEU A 115 -4.22 7.15 -1.39
C LEU A 115 -3.43 7.55 -2.63
N LEU A 116 -2.11 7.57 -2.49
CA LEU A 116 -1.16 7.57 -3.60
C LEU A 116 -0.58 6.15 -3.73
N VAL A 117 -0.75 5.53 -4.90
CA VAL A 117 -0.14 4.24 -5.25
C VAL A 117 0.99 4.46 -6.23
N VAL A 118 2.15 3.86 -5.96
CA VAL A 118 3.36 4.02 -6.79
C VAL A 118 3.96 2.66 -7.12
N GLN A 119 4.16 2.37 -8.43
CA GLN A 119 4.55 1.04 -8.90
C GLN A 119 5.56 1.10 -10.04
N GLY A 120 6.53 0.18 -10.03
CA GLY A 120 7.37 -0.13 -11.18
C GLY A 120 6.69 -1.17 -12.08
N ALA A 121 6.56 -0.89 -13.38
CA ALA A 121 5.87 -1.79 -14.31
C ALA A 121 6.56 -3.15 -14.48
N ASN A 122 7.88 -3.20 -14.30
CA ASN A 122 8.69 -4.40 -14.43
C ASN A 122 9.05 -5.04 -13.09
N ASP A 123 8.24 -4.81 -12.06
CA ASP A 123 8.49 -5.37 -10.72
C ASP A 123 8.36 -6.89 -10.72
N PRO A 124 9.47 -7.64 -10.49
CA PRO A 124 9.45 -9.10 -10.51
C PRO A 124 9.00 -9.72 -9.17
N ARG A 125 8.91 -8.93 -8.10
CA ARG A 125 8.59 -9.39 -6.74
C ARG A 125 7.14 -9.15 -6.38
N VAL A 126 6.66 -7.92 -6.65
CA VAL A 126 5.27 -7.50 -6.46
C VAL A 126 4.75 -7.10 -7.82
N ASN A 127 4.04 -8.01 -8.47
CA ASN A 127 3.51 -7.79 -9.81
C ASN A 127 2.64 -6.53 -9.84
N ILE A 128 2.75 -5.73 -10.92
CA ILE A 128 1.96 -4.50 -11.11
C ILE A 128 0.45 -4.74 -10.94
N ASN A 129 -0.01 -5.96 -11.15
CA ASN A 129 -1.41 -6.32 -10.93
C ASN A 129 -1.86 -6.12 -9.48
N GLU A 130 -0.96 -6.15 -8.50
CA GLU A 130 -1.28 -5.82 -7.11
C GLU A 130 -1.76 -4.36 -7.00
N SER A 131 -1.01 -3.43 -7.57
CA SER A 131 -1.41 -2.02 -7.62
C SER A 131 -2.67 -1.80 -8.46
N ASN A 132 -2.76 -2.44 -9.63
CA ASN A 132 -3.94 -2.32 -10.50
C ASN A 132 -5.23 -2.77 -9.79
N GLN A 133 -5.22 -3.91 -9.08
CA GLN A 133 -6.38 -4.41 -8.33
C GLN A 133 -6.85 -3.38 -7.28
N MET A 134 -5.90 -2.78 -6.56
CA MET A 134 -6.21 -1.79 -5.53
C MET A 134 -6.82 -0.52 -6.11
N VAL A 135 -6.19 0.02 -7.15
CA VAL A 135 -6.65 1.22 -7.86
C VAL A 135 -8.03 1.00 -8.47
N ASP A 136 -8.25 -0.13 -9.16
CA ASP A 136 -9.53 -0.47 -9.76
C ASP A 136 -10.65 -0.63 -8.72
N ALA A 137 -10.34 -1.27 -7.59
CA ALA A 137 -11.31 -1.46 -6.51
C ALA A 137 -11.77 -0.12 -5.91
N LEU A 138 -10.85 0.84 -5.76
CA LEU A 138 -11.17 2.18 -5.25
C LEU A 138 -11.92 3.03 -6.29
N ARG A 139 -11.45 3.05 -7.54
CA ARG A 139 -12.09 3.82 -8.64
C ARG A 139 -13.52 3.38 -8.92
N LYS A 140 -13.81 2.08 -8.88
CA LYS A 140 -15.18 1.54 -9.01
C LYS A 140 -16.15 2.06 -7.96
N ARG A 141 -15.65 2.52 -6.82
CA ARG A 141 -16.42 3.10 -5.72
C ARG A 141 -16.45 4.63 -5.76
N GLY A 142 -15.82 5.25 -6.75
CA GLY A 142 -15.68 6.71 -6.84
C GLY A 142 -14.71 7.30 -5.80
N VAL A 143 -13.85 6.48 -5.19
CA VAL A 143 -12.80 6.95 -4.28
C VAL A 143 -11.63 7.45 -5.12
N HIS A 144 -11.19 8.69 -4.84
CA HIS A 144 -10.02 9.26 -5.52
C HIS A 144 -8.74 8.53 -5.11
N VAL A 145 -7.95 8.13 -6.10
CA VAL A 145 -6.66 7.49 -5.92
C VAL A 145 -5.68 8.02 -6.96
N ASP A 146 -4.58 8.57 -6.50
CA ASP A 146 -3.47 8.95 -7.36
C ASP A 146 -2.64 7.71 -7.67
N TYR A 147 -2.28 7.51 -8.95
CA TYR A 147 -1.56 6.33 -9.38
C TYR A 147 -0.38 6.69 -10.28
N MET A 148 0.84 6.42 -9.81
CA MET A 148 2.08 6.60 -10.55
C MET A 148 2.66 5.25 -10.96
N VAL A 149 2.88 5.06 -12.26
CA VAL A 149 3.59 3.90 -12.82
C VAL A 149 4.82 4.39 -13.56
N LYS A 150 5.94 3.69 -13.37
CA LYS A 150 7.17 3.91 -14.14
C LYS A 150 7.51 2.66 -14.94
N ASP A 151 7.42 2.76 -16.26
CA ASP A 151 7.55 1.63 -17.19
C ASP A 151 8.93 0.98 -17.20
N ASN A 152 9.96 1.74 -16.85
CA ASN A 152 11.36 1.30 -16.82
C ASN A 152 11.87 0.95 -15.42
N GLU A 153 10.95 0.77 -14.43
CA GLU A 153 11.31 0.46 -13.05
C GLU A 153 10.81 -0.91 -12.60
N GLY A 154 11.54 -1.47 -11.63
CA GLY A 154 11.23 -2.73 -10.98
C GLY A 154 10.74 -2.58 -9.55
N HIS A 155 11.23 -3.46 -8.64
CA HIS A 155 10.90 -3.42 -7.22
C HIS A 155 11.68 -2.33 -6.50
N GLY A 156 11.15 -1.13 -6.55
CA GLY A 156 11.82 0.11 -6.15
C GLY A 156 12.43 0.85 -7.35
N PHE A 157 12.46 2.18 -7.26
CA PHE A 157 12.94 3.01 -8.34
C PHE A 157 14.46 3.20 -8.24
N HIS A 158 15.16 2.88 -9.32
CA HIS A 158 16.62 2.99 -9.43
C HIS A 158 17.05 4.16 -10.33
N ASN A 159 16.24 4.52 -11.33
CA ASN A 159 16.48 5.68 -12.15
C ASN A 159 16.33 6.96 -11.32
N GLU A 160 17.32 7.85 -11.38
CA GLU A 160 17.35 9.04 -10.54
C GLU A 160 16.18 10.00 -10.83
N GLU A 161 15.82 10.19 -12.09
CA GLU A 161 14.69 11.05 -12.47
C GLU A 161 13.37 10.49 -11.95
N ASN A 162 13.15 9.17 -12.04
CA ASN A 162 11.96 8.54 -11.51
C ASN A 162 11.86 8.65 -9.98
N ARG A 163 13.02 8.59 -9.30
CA ARG A 163 13.08 8.79 -7.84
C ARG A 163 12.72 10.22 -7.48
N PHE A 164 13.26 11.21 -8.17
CA PHE A 164 12.90 12.62 -7.95
C PHE A 164 11.42 12.88 -8.24
N ASP A 165 10.90 12.31 -9.31
CA ASP A 165 9.49 12.41 -9.67
C ASP A 165 8.59 11.83 -8.58
N PHE A 166 8.94 10.66 -8.06
CA PHE A 166 8.21 10.04 -6.95
C PHE A 166 8.23 10.94 -5.71
N TYR A 167 9.40 11.41 -5.29
CA TYR A 167 9.49 12.24 -4.08
C TYR A 167 8.77 13.58 -4.24
N ARG A 168 8.84 14.22 -5.41
CA ARG A 168 8.09 15.45 -5.69
C ARG A 168 6.58 15.23 -5.66
N THR A 169 6.12 14.11 -6.24
CA THR A 169 4.70 13.73 -6.22
C THR A 169 4.24 13.44 -4.80
N MET A 170 5.01 12.68 -4.03
CA MET A 170 4.72 12.38 -2.64
C MET A 170 4.72 13.66 -1.78
N GLU A 171 5.66 14.58 -1.97
CA GLU A 171 5.71 15.87 -1.26
C GLU A 171 4.45 16.70 -1.51
N LYS A 172 4.04 16.83 -2.78
CA LYS A 172 2.81 17.54 -3.16
C LYS A 172 1.58 16.86 -2.55
N PHE A 173 1.48 15.54 -2.64
CA PHE A 173 0.40 14.76 -2.07
C PHE A 173 0.29 14.94 -0.55
N LEU A 174 1.39 14.77 0.17
CA LEU A 174 1.44 14.98 1.62
C LEU A 174 1.16 16.44 1.99
N GLY A 175 1.69 17.40 1.23
CA GLY A 175 1.43 18.83 1.42
C GLY A 175 -0.05 19.17 1.34
N LYS A 176 -0.76 18.60 0.36
CA LYS A 176 -2.20 18.76 0.19
C LYS A 176 -2.97 18.28 1.43
N TYR A 177 -2.74 17.06 1.86
CA TYR A 177 -3.56 16.44 2.91
C TYR A 177 -3.11 16.74 4.34
N LEU A 178 -1.83 17.06 4.56
CA LEU A 178 -1.31 17.37 5.91
C LEU A 178 -1.26 18.87 6.22
N LYS A 179 -1.10 19.73 5.18
CA LYS A 179 -0.91 21.16 5.37
C LYS A 179 -2.00 22.01 4.69
N GLY A 180 -2.89 21.41 3.90
CA GLY A 180 -3.88 22.12 3.11
C GLY A 180 -3.26 22.97 1.99
N ILE A 181 -2.06 22.61 1.52
CA ILE A 181 -1.39 23.30 0.41
C ILE A 181 -1.95 22.73 -0.88
N GLU A 182 -2.71 23.54 -1.62
CA GLU A 182 -3.10 23.18 -2.98
C GLU A 182 -1.85 23.14 -3.87
N PRO A 183 -1.62 22.05 -4.63
CA PRO A 183 -0.47 21.98 -5.53
C PRO A 183 -0.60 23.03 -6.63
N GLU A 184 0.44 23.82 -6.83
CA GLU A 184 0.56 24.68 -8.01
C GLU A 184 0.73 23.79 -9.25
N GLY A 185 -0.32 23.68 -10.08
CA GLY A 185 -0.40 22.84 -11.27
C GLY A 185 -1.06 21.48 -10.99
N GLU A 186 -1.85 21.02 -11.94
CA GLU A 186 -2.53 19.72 -11.88
C GLU A 186 -1.50 18.61 -11.63
N ILE A 187 -1.73 17.82 -10.58
CA ILE A 187 -1.17 16.46 -10.48
C ILE A 187 -1.98 15.65 -11.49
N VAL A 188 -1.61 15.70 -12.76
CA VAL A 188 -2.15 14.81 -13.78
C VAL A 188 -1.38 13.51 -13.64
N PRO A 189 -1.99 12.43 -13.14
CA PRO A 189 -1.45 11.10 -13.36
C PRO A 189 -1.55 10.87 -14.86
N GLU A 190 -0.44 10.77 -15.54
CA GLU A 190 -0.43 10.29 -16.92
C GLU A 190 -0.96 8.86 -16.93
N ASP A 191 -2.28 8.73 -17.08
CA ASP A 191 -2.91 7.47 -17.48
C ASP A 191 -2.59 7.24 -18.96
N SER A 192 -1.39 6.75 -19.22
CA SER A 192 -0.90 6.44 -20.57
C SER A 192 -1.46 5.14 -21.12
N ARG A 193 -2.61 4.67 -20.60
CA ARG A 193 -3.34 3.53 -21.14
C ARG A 193 -4.77 3.91 -21.51
N ARG A 194 -4.93 4.33 -22.75
CA ARG A 194 -6.15 4.17 -23.51
C ARG A 194 -6.12 2.86 -24.27
#